data_2bf7b8a7de37c612b703f5532c1132b7
#
_entry.id   2bf7b8a7de37c612b703f5532c1132b7
#
_cell.length_a   1.000
_cell.length_b   1.000
_cell.length_c   1.000
_cell.angle_alpha   90.00
_cell.angle_beta   90.00
_cell.angle_gamma   90.00
#
_symmetry.space_group_name_H-M   'P 1'
#
loop_
_entity.id
_entity.type
_entity.pdbx_description
1 polymer ?
#
loop_
_entity_poly.entity_id
_entity_poly.type
_entity_poly.pdbx_seq_one_letter_code
_entity_poly.pdbx_strand_id
1 'polypeptide(L)'
;DLEILPVINKIDLPAADPERVRTEVEDVIGLDASEAVLASAKAGIGIEEILEQIVEKVPAPQGDVEAPLQALIFDSVYDAYRGVILQVRVVNGMVKPGDKIQMMSNGKTFDVTEVGIFTPKAVGRDFLATGDVGYIAASIKTVADTRVGDTVTLASNPASEPLHGYKQMNPMVFAGLYPIESNKYNDLREALEKL
;
A
#
# COMPACT_ATOMS: atom_id res chain seq x y z
N ASP A 1 -8.84 -14.38 6.53
CA ASP A 1 -9.08 -15.17 5.32
C ASP A 1 -8.99 -14.22 4.13
N LEU A 2 -8.22 -14.64 3.11
CA LEU A 2 -8.09 -13.89 1.86
C LEU A 2 -8.82 -14.68 0.76
N GLU A 3 -9.52 -13.97 -0.11
CA GLU A 3 -10.02 -14.55 -1.36
C GLU A 3 -8.85 -14.77 -2.31
N ILE A 4 -8.73 -15.97 -2.87
CA ILE A 4 -7.63 -16.33 -3.76
C ILE A 4 -8.21 -16.69 -5.12
N LEU A 5 -7.82 -15.94 -6.14
CA LEU A 5 -8.22 -16.17 -7.52
C LEU A 5 -7.01 -16.70 -8.31
N PRO A 6 -6.96 -18.01 -8.62
CA PRO A 6 -5.87 -18.56 -9.41
C PRO A 6 -5.96 -18.12 -10.86
N VAL A 7 -4.82 -17.72 -11.43
CA VAL A 7 -4.68 -17.32 -12.84
C VAL A 7 -3.48 -18.04 -13.45
N ILE A 8 -3.69 -18.75 -14.55
CA ILE A 8 -2.64 -19.43 -15.30
C ILE A 8 -2.24 -18.55 -16.49
N ASN A 9 -1.11 -17.85 -16.33
CA ASN A 9 -0.63 -16.88 -17.33
C ASN A 9 0.35 -17.54 -18.31
N LYS A 10 0.63 -16.82 -19.42
CA LYS A 10 1.56 -17.21 -20.49
C LYS A 10 1.10 -18.40 -21.32
N ILE A 11 -0.22 -18.57 -21.52
CA ILE A 11 -0.77 -19.66 -22.33
C ILE A 11 -0.43 -19.53 -23.83
N ASP A 12 0.09 -18.37 -24.25
CA ASP A 12 0.58 -18.10 -25.61
C ASP A 12 1.91 -18.76 -25.94
N LEU A 13 2.62 -19.29 -24.96
CA LEU A 13 3.90 -19.95 -25.19
C LEU A 13 3.69 -21.34 -25.80
N PRO A 14 4.52 -21.77 -26.79
CA PRO A 14 4.41 -23.09 -27.44
C PRO A 14 4.53 -24.27 -26.48
N ALA A 15 5.20 -24.10 -25.35
CA ALA A 15 5.39 -25.12 -24.33
C ALA A 15 4.39 -24.99 -23.17
N ALA A 16 3.37 -24.15 -23.29
CA ALA A 16 2.36 -23.99 -22.25
C ALA A 16 1.50 -25.26 -22.15
N ASP A 17 1.31 -25.71 -20.94
CA ASP A 17 0.43 -26.85 -20.60
C ASP A 17 -0.47 -26.43 -19.40
N PRO A 18 -1.56 -25.72 -19.68
CA PRO A 18 -2.43 -25.18 -18.64
C PRO A 18 -3.07 -26.27 -17.75
N GLU A 19 -3.42 -27.42 -18.32
CA GLU A 19 -4.06 -28.51 -17.59
C GLU A 19 -3.10 -29.14 -16.58
N ARG A 20 -1.84 -29.35 -16.96
CA ARG A 20 -0.81 -29.84 -16.05
C ARG A 20 -0.59 -28.82 -14.90
N VAL A 21 -0.52 -27.52 -15.23
CA VAL A 21 -0.34 -26.46 -14.20
C VAL A 21 -1.54 -26.40 -13.27
N ARG A 22 -2.78 -26.57 -13.77
CA ARG A 22 -3.98 -26.63 -12.96
C ARG A 22 -3.89 -27.76 -11.94
N THR A 23 -3.56 -28.98 -12.40
CA THR A 23 -3.36 -30.13 -11.53
C THR A 23 -2.25 -29.90 -10.50
N GLU A 24 -1.13 -29.30 -10.88
CA GLU A 24 -0.06 -28.94 -9.94
C GLU A 24 -0.52 -27.94 -8.86
N VAL A 25 -1.36 -26.96 -9.21
CA VAL A 25 -1.93 -26.02 -8.23
C VAL A 25 -2.83 -26.74 -7.22
N GLU A 26 -3.67 -27.65 -7.70
CA GLU A 26 -4.57 -28.44 -6.85
C GLU A 26 -3.80 -29.44 -5.96
N ASP A 27 -2.89 -30.21 -6.53
CA ASP A 27 -2.20 -31.29 -5.83
C ASP A 27 -1.09 -30.79 -4.88
N VAL A 28 -0.34 -29.74 -5.27
CA VAL A 28 0.84 -29.29 -4.52
C VAL A 28 0.51 -28.12 -3.60
N ILE A 29 -0.32 -27.17 -4.06
CA ILE A 29 -0.67 -25.96 -3.30
C ILE A 29 -1.95 -26.18 -2.49
N GLY A 30 -2.84 -27.07 -2.96
CA GLY A 30 -4.12 -27.35 -2.31
C GLY A 30 -5.18 -26.27 -2.54
N LEU A 31 -5.05 -25.50 -3.61
CA LEU A 31 -6.04 -24.50 -4.04
C LEU A 31 -6.93 -25.09 -5.14
N ASP A 32 -8.22 -24.84 -5.07
CA ASP A 32 -9.13 -25.16 -6.18
C ASP A 32 -8.76 -24.30 -7.39
N ALA A 33 -8.32 -24.92 -8.46
CA ALA A 33 -7.95 -24.28 -9.72
C ALA A 33 -8.93 -24.59 -10.85
N SER A 34 -10.07 -25.23 -10.56
CA SER A 34 -11.08 -25.62 -11.56
C SER A 34 -11.59 -24.41 -12.35
N GLU A 35 -11.72 -23.25 -11.70
CA GLU A 35 -12.14 -21.97 -12.32
C GLU A 35 -10.96 -21.01 -12.58
N ALA A 36 -9.73 -21.52 -12.60
CA ALA A 36 -8.57 -20.68 -12.89
C ALA A 36 -8.65 -20.08 -14.29
N VAL A 37 -8.54 -18.75 -14.38
CA VAL A 37 -8.55 -18.06 -15.67
C VAL A 37 -7.27 -18.36 -16.43
N LEU A 38 -7.44 -18.76 -17.69
CA LEU A 38 -6.33 -18.95 -18.63
C LEU A 38 -6.02 -17.62 -19.32
N ALA A 39 -4.80 -17.10 -19.12
CA ALA A 39 -4.46 -15.76 -19.55
C ALA A 39 -3.14 -15.68 -20.32
N SER A 40 -3.04 -14.66 -21.16
CA SER A 40 -1.78 -14.15 -21.68
C SER A 40 -1.80 -12.63 -21.58
N ALA A 41 -1.11 -12.08 -20.61
CA ALA A 41 -0.98 -10.62 -20.48
C ALA A 41 -0.34 -9.98 -21.72
N LYS A 42 0.60 -10.69 -22.37
CA LYS A 42 1.26 -10.24 -23.59
C LYS A 42 0.30 -10.17 -24.78
N ALA A 43 -0.59 -11.15 -24.92
CA ALA A 43 -1.55 -11.24 -26.03
C ALA A 43 -2.90 -10.60 -25.70
N GLY A 44 -3.12 -10.14 -24.47
CA GLY A 44 -4.39 -9.58 -24.02
C GLY A 44 -5.50 -10.61 -23.85
N ILE A 45 -5.16 -11.90 -23.72
CA ILE A 45 -6.13 -13.00 -23.56
C ILE A 45 -6.48 -13.15 -22.07
N GLY A 46 -7.78 -13.32 -21.75
CA GLY A 46 -8.28 -13.59 -20.41
C GLY A 46 -8.22 -12.39 -19.45
N ILE A 47 -7.84 -11.19 -19.90
CA ILE A 47 -7.69 -10.02 -19.01
C ILE A 47 -9.04 -9.53 -18.51
N GLU A 48 -10.03 -9.43 -19.39
CA GLU A 48 -11.39 -9.01 -19.03
C GLU A 48 -12.02 -10.00 -18.03
N GLU A 49 -11.85 -11.29 -18.26
CA GLU A 49 -12.34 -12.35 -17.38
C GLU A 49 -11.71 -12.31 -15.98
N ILE A 50 -10.41 -12.00 -15.87
CA ILE A 50 -9.76 -11.77 -14.58
C ILE A 50 -10.40 -10.59 -13.85
N LEU A 51 -10.64 -9.47 -14.54
CA LEU A 51 -11.25 -8.28 -13.94
C LEU A 51 -12.69 -8.55 -13.48
N GLU A 52 -13.48 -9.28 -14.28
CA GLU A 52 -14.83 -9.68 -13.91
C GLU A 52 -14.82 -10.60 -12.68
N GLN A 53 -13.95 -11.60 -12.63
CA GLN A 53 -13.83 -12.45 -11.45
C GLN A 53 -13.44 -11.69 -10.19
N ILE A 54 -12.56 -10.66 -10.30
CA ILE A 54 -12.23 -9.79 -9.17
C ILE A 54 -13.48 -9.08 -8.65
N VAL A 55 -14.30 -8.51 -9.57
CA VAL A 55 -15.52 -7.79 -9.20
C VAL A 55 -16.56 -8.72 -8.57
N GLU A 56 -16.69 -9.93 -9.07
CA GLU A 56 -17.68 -10.91 -8.60
C GLU A 56 -17.31 -11.57 -7.28
N LYS A 57 -16.02 -11.94 -7.10
CA LYS A 57 -15.60 -12.82 -6.00
C LYS A 57 -14.93 -12.06 -4.85
N VAL A 58 -14.23 -10.95 -5.12
CA VAL A 58 -13.53 -10.22 -4.06
C VAL A 58 -14.51 -9.31 -3.32
N PRO A 59 -14.70 -9.51 -2.01
CA PRO A 59 -15.62 -8.67 -1.25
C PRO A 59 -15.16 -7.20 -1.23
N ALA A 60 -16.11 -6.29 -1.30
CA ALA A 60 -15.84 -4.87 -1.19
C ALA A 60 -15.19 -4.53 0.17
N PRO A 61 -14.34 -3.48 0.24
CA PRO A 61 -13.79 -3.02 1.51
C PRO A 61 -14.89 -2.76 2.53
N GLN A 62 -14.69 -3.23 3.76
CA GLN A 62 -15.60 -3.01 4.88
C GLN A 62 -15.05 -1.91 5.78
N GLY A 63 -15.94 -1.16 6.42
CA GLY A 63 -15.62 -0.12 7.38
C GLY A 63 -16.77 0.88 7.51
N ASP A 64 -16.61 1.84 8.42
CA ASP A 64 -17.62 2.85 8.72
C ASP A 64 -17.05 4.26 8.44
N VAL A 65 -17.69 4.98 7.52
CA VAL A 65 -17.27 6.35 7.12
C VAL A 65 -17.54 7.37 8.23
N GLU A 66 -18.50 7.12 9.11
CA GLU A 66 -18.84 8.01 10.23
C GLU A 66 -17.99 7.75 11.48
N ALA A 67 -17.23 6.66 11.51
CA ALA A 67 -16.33 6.34 12.61
C ALA A 67 -15.11 7.29 12.63
N PRO A 68 -14.39 7.37 13.76
CA PRO A 68 -13.11 8.06 13.81
C PRO A 68 -12.13 7.53 12.76
N LEU A 69 -11.36 8.44 12.15
CA LEU A 69 -10.40 8.07 11.10
C LEU A 69 -9.42 7.01 11.60
N GLN A 70 -9.29 5.94 10.85
CA GLN A 70 -8.21 4.96 10.95
C GLN A 70 -7.67 4.68 9.55
N ALA A 71 -6.51 5.21 9.24
CA ALA A 71 -5.81 4.96 7.99
C ALA A 71 -4.46 4.28 8.26
N LEU A 72 -4.23 3.13 7.63
CA LEU A 72 -2.99 2.36 7.75
C LEU A 72 -1.95 2.89 6.77
N ILE A 73 -0.79 3.27 7.27
CA ILE A 73 0.37 3.60 6.44
C ILE A 73 1.00 2.30 5.94
N PHE A 74 1.01 2.07 4.63
CA PHE A 74 1.67 0.91 4.05
C PHE A 74 2.98 1.25 3.33
N ASP A 75 3.19 2.54 3.02
CA ASP A 75 4.44 3.05 2.45
C ASP A 75 4.57 4.56 2.70
N SER A 76 5.78 5.09 2.54
CA SER A 76 6.03 6.53 2.57
C SER A 76 7.15 6.91 1.60
N VAL A 77 7.00 8.04 0.93
CA VAL A 77 7.97 8.54 -0.05
C VAL A 77 8.34 9.97 0.30
N TYR A 78 9.64 10.30 0.28
CA TYR A 78 10.09 11.68 0.48
C TYR A 78 10.03 12.45 -0.84
N ASP A 79 9.28 13.55 -0.83
CA ASP A 79 9.22 14.54 -1.91
C ASP A 79 9.90 15.84 -1.45
N ALA A 80 10.81 16.39 -2.28
CA ALA A 80 11.60 17.56 -1.91
C ALA A 80 10.76 18.83 -1.69
N TYR A 81 9.56 18.91 -2.26
CA TYR A 81 8.66 20.06 -2.17
C TYR A 81 7.54 19.87 -1.16
N ARG A 82 6.98 18.67 -1.07
CA ARG A 82 5.82 18.34 -0.24
C ARG A 82 6.20 17.66 1.10
N GLY A 83 7.48 17.29 1.27
CA GLY A 83 7.94 16.52 2.40
C GLY A 83 7.57 15.03 2.27
N VAL A 84 7.34 14.36 3.38
CA VAL A 84 6.95 12.94 3.37
C VAL A 84 5.50 12.81 2.94
N ILE A 85 5.28 12.04 1.88
CA ILE A 85 3.96 11.63 1.38
C ILE A 85 3.67 10.25 1.93
N LEU A 86 2.60 10.13 2.70
CA LEU A 86 2.14 8.87 3.27
C LEU A 86 1.26 8.16 2.25
N GLN A 87 1.56 6.91 1.96
CA GLN A 87 0.65 6.03 1.21
C GLN A 87 -0.21 5.26 2.21
N VAL A 88 -1.52 5.43 2.11
CA VAL A 88 -2.45 4.95 3.12
C VAL A 88 -3.61 4.16 2.54
N ARG A 89 -4.12 3.22 3.33
CA ARG A 89 -5.43 2.62 3.16
C ARG A 89 -6.34 3.13 4.27
N VAL A 90 -7.43 3.80 3.90
CA VAL A 90 -8.45 4.23 4.86
C VAL A 90 -9.36 3.05 5.20
N VAL A 91 -9.35 2.65 6.46
CA VAL A 91 -10.17 1.54 6.96
C VAL A 91 -11.49 2.06 7.51
N ASN A 92 -11.44 3.13 8.30
CA ASN A 92 -12.62 3.81 8.84
C ASN A 92 -12.47 5.32 8.72
N GLY A 93 -13.61 6.01 8.68
CA GLY A 93 -13.65 7.47 8.68
C GLY A 93 -13.28 8.10 7.35
N MET A 94 -12.90 9.38 7.42
CA MET A 94 -12.56 10.21 6.27
C MET A 94 -11.47 11.21 6.63
N VAL A 95 -10.64 11.59 5.66
CA VAL A 95 -9.62 12.64 5.79
C VAL A 95 -9.64 13.55 4.55
N LYS A 96 -9.43 14.84 4.77
CA LYS A 96 -9.41 15.87 3.70
C LYS A 96 -8.34 16.91 3.94
N PRO A 97 -7.97 17.72 2.93
CA PRO A 97 -7.09 18.88 3.12
C PRO A 97 -7.64 19.84 4.18
N GLY A 98 -6.75 20.35 5.04
CA GLY A 98 -7.10 21.21 6.17
C GLY A 98 -7.35 20.46 7.49
N ASP A 99 -7.48 19.14 7.45
CA ASP A 99 -7.58 18.35 8.67
C ASP A 99 -6.21 18.29 9.38
N LYS A 100 -6.25 18.11 10.70
CA LYS A 100 -5.06 17.82 11.51
C LYS A 100 -5.05 16.34 11.84
N ILE A 101 -4.09 15.62 11.29
CA ILE A 101 -3.87 14.19 11.55
C ILE A 101 -2.92 13.99 12.72
N GLN A 102 -3.01 12.82 13.34
CA GLN A 102 -2.14 12.35 14.41
C GLN A 102 -1.63 10.94 14.10
N MET A 103 -0.32 10.73 14.26
CA MET A 103 0.30 9.41 14.25
C MET A 103 0.03 8.72 15.57
N MET A 104 -0.56 7.53 15.57
CA MET A 104 -0.91 6.85 16.80
C MET A 104 0.30 6.27 17.54
N SER A 105 1.40 5.96 16.83
CA SER A 105 2.62 5.39 17.43
C SER A 105 3.40 6.38 18.29
N ASN A 106 3.42 7.68 17.93
CA ASN A 106 4.26 8.68 18.59
C ASN A 106 3.50 9.94 19.03
N GLY A 107 2.21 10.05 18.71
CA GLY A 107 1.34 11.18 19.07
C GLY A 107 1.61 12.47 18.31
N LYS A 108 2.55 12.51 17.34
CA LYS A 108 2.84 13.71 16.55
C LYS A 108 1.69 14.06 15.63
N THR A 109 1.44 15.36 15.50
CA THR A 109 0.35 15.89 14.66
C THR A 109 0.87 16.70 13.50
N PHE A 110 0.16 16.63 12.35
CA PHE A 110 0.51 17.31 11.11
C PHE A 110 -0.75 17.83 10.43
N ASP A 111 -0.63 18.97 9.74
CA ASP A 111 -1.74 19.54 8.99
C ASP A 111 -1.73 18.96 7.57
N VAL A 112 -2.86 18.40 7.14
CA VAL A 112 -3.02 17.83 5.80
C VAL A 112 -3.09 18.92 4.77
N THR A 113 -2.19 18.91 3.80
CA THR A 113 -2.16 19.86 2.70
C THR A 113 -2.84 19.35 1.44
N GLU A 114 -2.74 18.05 1.21
CA GLU A 114 -3.28 17.38 0.02
C GLU A 114 -3.61 15.93 0.32
N VAL A 115 -4.66 15.42 -0.30
CA VAL A 115 -4.97 14.00 -0.37
C VAL A 115 -5.25 13.61 -1.82
N GLY A 116 -5.05 12.35 -2.18
CA GLY A 116 -5.30 11.89 -3.54
C GLY A 116 -5.06 10.40 -3.73
N ILE A 117 -5.21 9.96 -4.96
CA ILE A 117 -5.05 8.56 -5.39
C ILE A 117 -4.04 8.46 -6.53
N PHE A 118 -3.60 7.24 -6.83
CA PHE A 118 -2.72 6.97 -7.97
C PHE A 118 -3.48 6.30 -9.12
N THR A 119 -3.45 6.89 -10.35
CA THR A 119 -4.16 6.41 -11.56
C THR A 119 -3.34 6.47 -12.86
N PRO A 120 -2.21 5.88 -13.08
CA PRO A 120 -1.08 5.57 -12.20
C PRO A 120 -0.34 6.80 -11.67
N LYS A 121 -0.59 8.01 -12.21
CA LYS A 121 -0.06 9.27 -11.70
C LYS A 121 -0.88 9.71 -10.50
N ALA A 122 -0.25 10.48 -9.60
CA ALA A 122 -0.93 11.11 -8.49
C ALA A 122 -2.01 12.07 -8.99
N VAL A 123 -3.23 11.90 -8.48
CA VAL A 123 -4.39 12.75 -8.77
C VAL A 123 -4.99 13.19 -7.45
N GLY A 124 -5.04 14.52 -7.22
CA GLY A 124 -5.65 15.10 -6.03
C GLY A 124 -7.14 14.78 -5.93
N ARG A 125 -7.61 14.64 -4.71
CA ARG A 125 -9.02 14.42 -4.35
C ARG A 125 -9.44 15.41 -3.28
N ASP A 126 -10.74 15.64 -3.15
CA ASP A 126 -11.30 16.47 -2.09
C ASP A 126 -11.22 15.77 -0.73
N PHE A 127 -11.27 14.46 -0.70
CA PHE A 127 -11.16 13.61 0.48
C PHE A 127 -10.74 12.18 0.12
N LEU A 128 -10.29 11.43 1.13
CA LEU A 128 -10.22 9.97 1.12
C LEU A 128 -11.15 9.44 2.20
N ALA A 129 -11.94 8.43 1.89
CA ALA A 129 -12.91 7.80 2.79
C ALA A 129 -12.64 6.31 2.96
N THR A 130 -13.41 5.69 3.84
CA THR A 130 -13.40 4.25 4.09
C THR A 130 -13.36 3.44 2.79
N GLY A 131 -12.37 2.55 2.67
CA GLY A 131 -12.12 1.70 1.50
C GLY A 131 -11.13 2.29 0.51
N ASP A 132 -10.87 3.60 0.54
CA ASP A 132 -9.91 4.22 -0.37
C ASP A 132 -8.47 3.84 -0.06
N VAL A 133 -7.70 3.66 -1.14
CA VAL A 133 -6.23 3.58 -1.11
C VAL A 133 -5.68 4.79 -1.84
N GLY A 134 -4.85 5.56 -1.15
CA GLY A 134 -4.35 6.80 -1.70
C GLY A 134 -3.16 7.35 -0.95
N TYR A 135 -2.96 8.66 -1.03
CA TYR A 135 -1.86 9.34 -0.34
C TYR A 135 -2.34 10.55 0.45
N ILE A 136 -1.58 10.87 1.50
CA ILE A 136 -1.73 12.05 2.33
C ILE A 136 -0.40 12.81 2.32
N ALA A 137 -0.41 14.08 1.93
CA ALA A 137 0.68 15.01 2.12
C ALA A 137 0.34 15.93 3.31
N ALA A 138 1.21 16.00 4.31
CA ALA A 138 0.93 16.69 5.57
C ALA A 138 2.14 17.50 6.07
N SER A 139 2.95 18.04 5.17
CA SER A 139 4.13 18.86 5.49
C SER A 139 5.11 18.21 6.48
N ILE A 140 5.21 16.91 6.47
CA ILE A 140 6.09 16.11 7.33
C ILE A 140 7.51 16.24 6.78
N LYS A 141 8.43 16.71 7.60
CA LYS A 141 9.81 16.99 7.14
C LYS A 141 10.77 15.81 7.33
N THR A 142 10.49 14.95 8.28
CA THR A 142 11.38 13.87 8.70
C THR A 142 10.71 12.53 8.49
N VAL A 143 11.32 11.65 7.71
CA VAL A 143 10.81 10.29 7.46
C VAL A 143 10.70 9.49 8.78
N ALA A 144 11.61 9.71 9.72
CA ALA A 144 11.58 9.06 11.03
C ALA A 144 10.33 9.39 11.89
N ASP A 145 9.55 10.42 11.52
CA ASP A 145 8.30 10.76 12.18
C ASP A 145 7.12 9.91 11.67
N THR A 146 7.33 9.19 10.59
CA THR A 146 6.36 8.30 9.96
C THR A 146 6.89 6.88 9.94
N ARG A 147 6.03 5.94 10.24
CA ARG A 147 6.39 4.54 10.27
C ARG A 147 5.42 3.72 9.45
N VAL A 148 5.97 2.89 8.57
CA VAL A 148 5.15 1.90 7.85
C VAL A 148 4.50 0.95 8.87
N GLY A 149 3.19 0.75 8.73
CA GLY A 149 2.37 0.00 9.69
C GLY A 149 1.78 0.84 10.82
N ASP A 150 2.07 2.15 10.88
CA ASP A 150 1.40 3.04 11.84
C ASP A 150 -0.02 3.38 11.39
N THR A 151 -0.84 3.79 12.35
CA THR A 151 -2.20 4.25 12.11
C THR A 151 -2.26 5.78 12.21
N VAL A 152 -2.85 6.37 11.19
CA VAL A 152 -3.19 7.80 11.16
C VAL A 152 -4.63 7.96 11.63
N THR A 153 -4.85 8.91 12.54
CA THR A 153 -6.18 9.32 13.01
C THR A 153 -6.34 10.84 12.93
N LEU A 154 -7.54 11.38 13.18
CA LEU A 154 -7.75 12.82 13.30
C LEU A 154 -7.43 13.28 14.75
N ALA A 155 -6.66 14.35 14.88
CA ALA A 155 -6.34 14.92 16.20
C ALA A 155 -7.59 15.47 16.94
N SER A 156 -8.63 15.88 16.20
CA SER A 156 -9.89 16.38 16.75
C SER A 156 -10.83 15.28 17.27
N ASN A 157 -10.73 14.08 16.71
CA ASN A 157 -11.55 12.92 17.05
C ASN A 157 -10.71 11.65 16.87
N PRO A 158 -9.75 11.39 17.78
CA PRO A 158 -8.83 10.27 17.62
C PRO A 158 -9.53 8.93 17.82
N ALA A 159 -9.15 7.94 17.02
CA ALA A 159 -9.55 6.55 17.25
C ALA A 159 -8.99 6.03 18.57
N SER A 160 -9.74 5.15 19.23
CA SER A 160 -9.35 4.58 20.52
C SER A 160 -8.22 3.57 20.42
N GLU A 161 -8.13 2.85 19.32
CA GLU A 161 -7.15 1.78 19.09
C GLU A 161 -6.50 1.90 17.71
N PRO A 162 -5.21 1.57 17.60
CA PRO A 162 -4.56 1.51 16.29
C PRO A 162 -5.01 0.27 15.51
N LEU A 163 -4.89 0.32 14.19
CA LEU A 163 -5.04 -0.83 13.33
C LEU A 163 -3.91 -1.85 13.59
N HIS A 164 -4.16 -3.12 13.28
CA HIS A 164 -3.08 -4.09 13.22
C HIS A 164 -2.08 -3.68 12.14
N GLY A 165 -0.94 -3.18 12.57
CA GLY A 165 0.18 -2.82 11.69
C GLY A 165 0.97 -4.05 11.22
N TYR A 166 2.02 -3.79 10.44
CA TYR A 166 2.93 -4.84 10.00
C TYR A 166 3.82 -5.31 11.15
N LYS A 167 4.05 -6.62 11.20
CA LYS A 167 5.00 -7.21 12.16
C LYS A 167 6.40 -6.65 11.87
N GLN A 168 7.03 -6.07 12.89
CA GLN A 168 8.43 -5.65 12.77
C GLN A 168 9.33 -6.87 12.64
N MET A 169 10.11 -6.88 11.58
CA MET A 169 11.17 -7.86 11.41
C MET A 169 12.45 -7.35 12.06
N ASN A 170 13.12 -8.22 12.81
CA ASN A 170 14.45 -7.90 13.30
C ASN A 170 15.43 -7.85 12.12
N PRO A 171 16.31 -6.85 12.04
CA PRO A 171 17.35 -6.81 11.02
C PRO A 171 18.21 -8.07 11.11
N MET A 172 18.36 -8.78 9.98
CA MET A 172 19.16 -10.01 9.90
C MET A 172 20.46 -9.82 9.11
N VAL A 173 20.54 -8.75 8.33
CA VAL A 173 21.70 -8.42 7.49
C VAL A 173 22.11 -6.97 7.75
N PHE A 174 23.39 -6.76 7.95
CA PHE A 174 23.97 -5.43 8.15
C PHE A 174 25.00 -5.16 7.05
N ALA A 175 24.95 -3.96 6.47
CA ALA A 175 25.90 -3.51 5.46
C ALA A 175 26.47 -2.15 5.83
N GLY A 176 27.78 -1.97 5.65
CA GLY A 176 28.42 -0.65 5.75
C GLY A 176 28.39 0.03 4.37
N LEU A 177 27.84 1.24 4.29
CA LEU A 177 27.86 2.06 3.08
C LEU A 177 28.89 3.18 3.25
N TYR A 178 29.77 3.34 2.26
CA TYR A 178 30.82 4.35 2.27
C TYR A 178 30.80 5.13 0.97
N PRO A 179 30.95 6.46 1.00
CA PRO A 179 31.08 7.25 -0.21
C PRO A 179 32.45 6.96 -0.86
N ILE A 180 32.51 7.03 -2.20
CA ILE A 180 33.78 6.89 -2.95
C ILE A 180 34.73 8.06 -2.59
N GLU A 181 34.19 9.26 -2.45
CA GLU A 181 34.91 10.45 -2.06
C GLU A 181 34.61 10.79 -0.60
N SER A 182 35.64 10.87 0.25
CA SER A 182 35.49 11.08 1.69
C SER A 182 34.80 12.40 2.08
N ASN A 183 34.90 13.43 1.23
CA ASN A 183 34.24 14.71 1.41
C ASN A 183 32.69 14.64 1.20
N LYS A 184 32.18 13.55 0.62
CA LYS A 184 30.74 13.32 0.40
C LYS A 184 30.07 12.49 1.49
N TYR A 185 30.70 12.33 2.64
CA TYR A 185 30.11 11.59 3.75
C TYR A 185 28.78 12.18 4.23
N ASN A 186 28.72 13.52 4.35
CA ASN A 186 27.50 14.19 4.79
C ASN A 186 26.36 14.02 3.76
N ASP A 187 26.67 14.11 2.46
CA ASP A 187 25.68 13.92 1.39
C ASP A 187 25.10 12.49 1.42
N LEU A 188 25.97 11.48 1.62
CA LEU A 188 25.52 10.10 1.76
C LEU A 188 24.64 9.91 3.00
N ARG A 189 25.03 10.49 4.14
CA ARG A 189 24.25 10.42 5.37
C ARG A 189 22.87 11.05 5.19
N GLU A 190 22.80 12.26 4.62
CA GLU A 190 21.52 12.95 4.36
C GLU A 190 20.63 12.17 3.37
N ALA A 191 21.24 11.52 2.37
CA ALA A 191 20.50 10.67 1.44
C ALA A 191 19.90 9.44 2.12
N LEU A 192 20.67 8.80 3.03
CA LEU A 192 20.19 7.64 3.81
C LEU A 192 19.13 8.00 4.85
N GLU A 193 19.15 9.23 5.39
CA GLU A 193 18.10 9.72 6.31
C GLU A 193 16.76 9.99 5.60
N LYS A 194 16.76 10.10 4.26
CA LYS A 194 15.55 10.30 3.41
C LYS A 194 15.01 9.01 2.80
N LEU A 195 15.73 7.91 2.95
CA LEU A 195 15.37 6.60 2.45
C LEU A 195 14.45 5.89 3.46
#